data_de312249b52d3d08d638336530dac138
#
_entry.id   de312249b52d3d08d638336530dac138
#
_cell.length_a   1.000
_cell.length_b   1.000
_cell.length_c   1.000
_cell.angle_alpha   90.00
_cell.angle_beta   90.00
_cell.angle_gamma   90.00
#
_symmetry.space_group_name_H-M   'P 1'
#
loop_
_entity.id
_entity.type
_entity.pdbx_description
1 polymer ?
#
loop_
_entity_poly.entity_id
_entity_poly.type
_entity_poly.pdbx_seq_one_letter_code
_entity_poly.pdbx_strand_id
1 'polypeptide(L)'
;MKSRGLLILLAAFICWGLAVATPGFAEYGDIVLNSKADSMKEAGVNPVMFPHWFHRIRFKCKVCHVEIFKMQKGANDINMTEIMNGNFCGRCHNGLVAWEALYCDRCHSYTGQ
;
A
#
# COMPACT_ATOMS: atom_id res chain seq x y z
N MET A 1 -9.69 -47.36 21.19
CA MET A 1 -9.63 -46.93 19.76
C MET A 1 -10.19 -45.51 19.51
N LYS A 2 -11.09 -44.97 20.33
CA LYS A 2 -11.69 -43.61 20.11
C LYS A 2 -10.73 -42.40 20.31
N SER A 3 -9.71 -42.53 21.16
CA SER A 3 -8.78 -41.43 21.46
C SER A 3 -7.78 -41.11 20.34
N ARG A 4 -7.36 -42.13 19.57
CA ARG A 4 -6.42 -41.95 18.43
C ARG A 4 -7.05 -41.12 17.29
N GLY A 5 -8.33 -41.32 16.99
CA GLY A 5 -9.05 -40.56 15.97
C GLY A 5 -9.18 -39.07 16.35
N LEU A 6 -9.45 -38.80 17.60
CA LEU A 6 -9.56 -37.43 18.11
C LEU A 6 -8.22 -36.67 18.04
N LEU A 7 -7.11 -37.35 18.36
CA LEU A 7 -5.76 -36.78 18.28
C LEU A 7 -5.36 -36.47 16.83
N ILE A 8 -5.72 -37.31 15.88
CA ILE A 8 -5.43 -37.09 14.45
C ILE A 8 -6.23 -35.89 13.92
N LEU A 9 -7.50 -35.78 14.30
CA LEU A 9 -8.34 -34.64 13.91
C LEU A 9 -7.85 -33.31 14.50
N LEU A 10 -7.42 -33.29 15.75
CA LEU A 10 -6.81 -32.14 16.40
C LEU A 10 -5.49 -31.74 15.73
N ALA A 11 -4.63 -32.66 15.42
CA ALA A 11 -3.38 -32.40 14.72
C ALA A 11 -3.62 -31.84 13.30
N ALA A 12 -4.58 -32.40 12.56
CA ALA A 12 -4.96 -31.91 11.23
C ALA A 12 -5.52 -30.47 11.30
N PHE A 13 -6.32 -30.14 12.32
CA PHE A 13 -6.88 -28.81 12.51
C PHE A 13 -5.80 -27.78 12.85
N ILE A 14 -4.83 -28.16 13.69
CA ILE A 14 -3.67 -27.31 14.04
C ILE A 14 -2.79 -27.09 12.80
N CYS A 15 -2.48 -28.12 12.03
CA CYS A 15 -1.72 -28.00 10.79
C CYS A 15 -2.42 -27.11 9.75
N TRP A 16 -3.74 -27.21 9.63
CA TRP A 16 -4.51 -26.35 8.74
C TRP A 16 -4.46 -24.89 9.18
N GLY A 17 -4.62 -24.60 10.48
CA GLY A 17 -4.53 -23.26 11.03
C GLY A 17 -3.17 -22.59 10.81
N LEU A 18 -2.08 -23.37 10.88
CA LEU A 18 -0.72 -22.88 10.63
C LEU A 18 -0.43 -22.63 9.15
N ALA A 19 -1.08 -23.36 8.24
CA ALA A 19 -0.88 -23.21 6.80
C ALA A 19 -1.53 -21.93 6.20
N VAL A 20 -2.47 -21.31 6.93
CA VAL A 20 -3.21 -20.11 6.46
C VAL A 20 -2.58 -18.81 6.93
N ALA A 21 -1.59 -18.85 7.82
CA ALA A 21 -0.87 -17.68 8.27
C ALA A 21 0.12 -17.21 7.20
N THR A 22 -0.35 -16.43 6.22
CA THR A 22 0.56 -15.72 5.31
C THR A 22 1.30 -14.66 6.11
N PRO A 23 2.66 -14.67 6.13
CA PRO A 23 3.40 -13.61 6.77
C PRO A 23 3.08 -12.30 6.05
N GLY A 24 2.48 -11.35 6.75
CA GLY A 24 2.28 -10.00 6.27
C GLY A 24 3.65 -9.31 6.18
N PHE A 25 4.27 -9.34 5.01
CA PHE A 25 5.50 -8.59 4.78
C PHE A 25 5.17 -7.10 4.75
N ALA A 26 5.73 -6.34 5.70
CA ALA A 26 5.72 -4.90 5.63
C ALA A 26 6.66 -4.46 4.49
N GLU A 27 6.11 -3.79 3.50
CA GLU A 27 6.86 -3.27 2.36
C GLU A 27 7.59 -1.99 2.80
N TYR A 28 8.89 -2.11 3.05
CA TYR A 28 9.71 -1.02 3.56
C TYR A 28 10.43 -0.20 2.49
N GLY A 29 10.49 -0.72 1.27
CA GLY A 29 11.17 -0.12 0.12
C GLY A 29 10.29 0.82 -0.70
N ASP A 30 10.55 0.86 -1.98
CA ASP A 30 9.72 1.58 -2.94
C ASP A 30 8.44 0.80 -3.23
N ILE A 31 7.34 1.52 -3.34
CA ILE A 31 6.02 0.94 -3.61
C ILE A 31 5.54 1.45 -4.95
N VAL A 32 5.29 0.56 -5.88
CA VAL A 32 4.63 0.91 -7.13
C VAL A 32 3.13 1.01 -6.89
N LEU A 33 2.59 2.20 -7.08
CA LEU A 33 1.18 2.49 -6.97
C LEU A 33 0.59 2.60 -8.37
N ASN A 34 -0.37 1.73 -8.65
CA ASN A 34 -1.14 1.74 -9.88
C ASN A 34 -2.61 2.02 -9.55
N SER A 35 -3.31 2.69 -10.45
CA SER A 35 -4.75 2.93 -10.30
C SER A 35 -5.53 1.61 -10.30
N LYS A 36 -6.60 1.55 -9.52
CA LYS A 36 -7.58 0.47 -9.58
C LYS A 36 -8.44 0.55 -10.85
N ALA A 37 -8.57 1.74 -11.42
CA ALA A 37 -9.24 1.99 -12.69
C ALA A 37 -8.23 1.99 -13.84
N ASP A 38 -8.66 1.71 -15.06
CA ASP A 38 -7.82 1.75 -16.26
C ASP A 38 -7.46 3.17 -16.71
N SER A 39 -7.94 4.18 -16.01
CA SER A 39 -7.76 5.60 -16.34
C SER A 39 -6.31 6.04 -16.55
N MET A 40 -5.36 5.50 -15.80
CA MET A 40 -3.93 5.81 -16.00
C MET A 40 -3.42 5.22 -17.32
N LYS A 41 -3.81 4.00 -17.64
CA LYS A 41 -3.45 3.32 -18.87
C LYS A 41 -4.06 4.03 -20.09
N GLU A 42 -5.32 4.42 -20.00
CA GLU A 42 -6.03 5.16 -21.03
C GLU A 42 -5.41 6.54 -21.28
N ALA A 43 -4.96 7.21 -20.22
CA ALA A 43 -4.27 8.50 -20.27
C ALA A 43 -2.78 8.37 -20.68
N GLY A 44 -2.24 7.17 -20.85
CA GLY A 44 -0.83 6.94 -21.14
C GLY A 44 0.11 7.39 -20.02
N VAL A 45 -0.36 7.40 -18.77
CA VAL A 45 0.40 7.88 -17.61
C VAL A 45 1.03 6.71 -16.88
N ASN A 46 2.31 6.83 -16.55
CA ASN A 46 3.06 5.79 -15.85
C ASN A 46 2.55 5.61 -14.39
N PRO A 47 2.69 4.39 -13.83
CA PRO A 47 2.47 4.18 -12.40
C PRO A 47 3.36 5.08 -11.53
N VAL A 48 2.92 5.33 -10.31
CA VAL A 48 3.68 6.12 -9.35
C VAL A 48 4.68 5.24 -8.62
N MET A 49 5.95 5.62 -8.59
CA MET A 49 6.95 5.07 -7.69
C MET A 49 6.91 5.86 -6.38
N PHE A 50 6.33 5.31 -5.34
CA PHE A 50 6.31 5.91 -4.02
C PHE A 50 7.52 5.45 -3.20
N PRO A 51 8.49 6.33 -2.92
CA PRO A 51 9.67 5.98 -2.12
C PRO A 51 9.30 5.94 -0.63
N HIS A 52 8.73 4.82 -0.19
CA HIS A 52 8.26 4.63 1.17
C HIS A 52 9.41 4.80 2.19
N TRP A 53 10.61 4.25 1.89
CA TRP A 53 11.80 4.41 2.72
C TRP A 53 12.14 5.88 2.97
N PHE A 54 12.03 6.75 1.96
CA PHE A 54 12.35 8.17 2.05
C PHE A 54 11.39 8.92 2.99
N HIS A 55 10.10 8.59 2.94
CA HIS A 55 9.10 9.15 3.84
C HIS A 55 9.31 8.64 5.27
N ARG A 56 9.67 7.37 5.43
CA ARG A 56 9.90 6.75 6.74
C ARG A 56 11.09 7.32 7.50
N ILE A 57 12.14 7.74 6.84
CA ILE A 57 13.29 8.38 7.53
C ILE A 57 12.96 9.79 8.03
N ARG A 58 11.89 10.42 7.53
CA ARG A 58 11.44 11.76 7.90
C ARG A 58 10.25 11.76 8.84
N PHE A 59 9.36 10.80 8.70
CA PHE A 59 8.10 10.75 9.43
C PHE A 59 7.90 9.43 10.14
N LYS A 60 7.34 9.49 11.35
CA LYS A 60 6.91 8.28 12.07
C LYS A 60 5.72 7.65 11.36
N CYS A 61 5.58 6.33 11.45
CA CYS A 61 4.49 5.56 10.83
C CYS A 61 3.10 6.15 11.10
N LYS A 62 2.86 6.62 12.32
CA LYS A 62 1.58 7.23 12.75
C LYS A 62 1.18 8.50 12.00
N VAL A 63 2.12 9.19 11.34
CA VAL A 63 1.80 10.40 10.58
C VAL A 63 0.96 10.06 9.35
N CYS A 64 1.21 8.90 8.75
CA CYS A 64 0.52 8.43 7.56
C CYS A 64 -0.50 7.33 7.87
N HIS A 65 -0.18 6.45 8.81
CA HIS A 65 -1.02 5.30 9.17
C HIS A 65 -1.70 5.53 10.54
N VAL A 66 -2.96 5.28 10.70
CA VAL A 66 -3.94 4.73 9.73
C VAL A 66 -4.88 5.83 9.21
N GLU A 67 -4.65 7.08 9.61
CA GLU A 67 -5.51 8.23 9.33
C GLU A 67 -5.55 8.57 7.82
N ILE A 68 -4.38 8.54 7.15
CA ILE A 68 -4.29 8.89 5.73
C ILE A 68 -4.30 7.62 4.88
N PHE A 69 -3.53 6.61 5.28
CA PHE A 69 -3.39 5.36 4.53
C PHE A 69 -3.63 4.14 5.42
N LYS A 70 -4.46 3.21 4.97
CA LYS A 70 -4.56 1.87 5.55
C LYS A 70 -3.24 1.12 5.35
N MET A 71 -2.83 0.34 6.35
CA MET A 71 -1.57 -0.43 6.34
C MET A 71 -1.66 -1.73 5.53
N GLN A 72 -2.43 -1.73 4.47
CA GLN A 72 -2.62 -2.89 3.61
C GLN A 72 -2.51 -2.48 2.15
N LYS A 73 -1.68 -3.18 1.39
CA LYS A 73 -1.51 -2.95 -0.05
C LYS A 73 -2.86 -3.10 -0.77
N GLY A 74 -3.18 -2.14 -1.62
CA GLY A 74 -4.42 -2.12 -2.39
C GLY A 74 -5.69 -1.75 -1.59
N ALA A 75 -5.60 -1.50 -0.29
CA ALA A 75 -6.77 -1.14 0.53
C ALA A 75 -7.23 0.32 0.37
N ASN A 76 -6.36 1.17 -0.17
CA ASN A 76 -6.64 2.57 -0.43
C ASN A 76 -7.06 2.77 -1.89
N ASP A 77 -8.00 3.67 -2.12
CA ASP A 77 -8.40 4.10 -3.47
C ASP A 77 -7.78 5.45 -3.77
N ILE A 78 -6.48 5.43 -4.05
CA ILE A 78 -5.70 6.64 -4.31
C ILE A 78 -5.88 7.01 -5.78
N ASN A 79 -6.46 8.17 -6.01
CA ASN A 79 -6.65 8.72 -7.35
C ASN A 79 -6.41 10.24 -7.35
N MET A 80 -6.24 10.82 -8.54
CA MET A 80 -5.87 12.24 -8.66
C MET A 80 -6.94 13.18 -8.12
N THR A 81 -8.22 12.85 -8.25
CA THR A 81 -9.32 13.68 -7.72
C THR A 81 -9.21 13.81 -6.20
N GLU A 82 -8.98 12.70 -5.52
CA GLU A 82 -8.79 12.69 -4.06
C GLU A 82 -7.52 13.43 -3.64
N ILE A 83 -6.43 13.29 -4.39
CA ILE A 83 -5.17 14.00 -4.12
C ILE A 83 -5.36 15.50 -4.27
N MET A 84 -6.02 15.95 -5.33
CA MET A 84 -6.32 17.37 -5.57
C MET A 84 -7.28 17.96 -4.54
N ASN A 85 -8.15 17.16 -3.96
CA ASN A 85 -9.03 17.53 -2.85
C ASN A 85 -8.32 17.56 -1.49
N GLY A 86 -7.00 17.32 -1.45
CA GLY A 86 -6.21 17.35 -0.22
C GLY A 86 -6.21 16.05 0.57
N ASN A 87 -6.64 14.93 -0.03
CA ASN A 87 -6.57 13.61 0.57
C ASN A 87 -5.28 12.89 0.16
N PHE A 88 -4.96 11.81 0.86
CA PHE A 88 -3.75 10.99 0.61
C PHE A 88 -2.48 11.83 0.47
N CYS A 89 -1.82 11.75 -0.67
CA CYS A 89 -0.60 12.50 -0.96
C CYS A 89 -0.83 14.02 -0.86
N GLY A 90 -2.02 14.51 -1.23
CA GLY A 90 -2.40 15.92 -1.19
C GLY A 90 -2.40 16.53 0.22
N ARG A 91 -2.45 15.72 1.28
CA ARG A 91 -2.31 16.20 2.68
C ARG A 91 -1.00 16.96 2.89
N CYS A 92 0.06 16.51 2.25
CA CYS A 92 1.39 17.10 2.39
C CYS A 92 1.89 17.72 1.09
N HIS A 93 1.58 17.12 -0.07
CA HIS A 93 1.96 17.64 -1.39
C HIS A 93 0.98 18.73 -1.86
N ASN A 94 0.94 19.81 -1.09
CA ASN A 94 0.02 20.96 -1.24
C ASN A 94 0.75 22.31 -1.46
N GLY A 95 2.07 22.28 -1.68
CA GLY A 95 2.89 23.48 -1.86
C GLY A 95 3.35 24.14 -0.56
N LEU A 96 2.85 23.68 0.62
CA LEU A 96 3.24 24.23 1.92
C LEU A 96 4.15 23.26 2.69
N VAL A 97 3.78 22.00 2.78
CA VAL A 97 4.55 20.97 3.50
C VAL A 97 5.56 20.32 2.58
N ALA A 98 5.14 20.01 1.36
CA ALA A 98 5.97 19.47 0.30
C ALA A 98 5.56 20.08 -1.04
N TRP A 99 6.33 19.81 -2.08
CA TRP A 99 6.03 20.27 -3.43
C TRP A 99 4.62 19.80 -3.88
N GLU A 100 3.99 20.64 -4.70
CA GLU A 100 2.60 20.44 -5.15
C GLU A 100 2.44 19.19 -6.00
N ALA A 101 1.28 18.54 -5.91
CA ALA A 101 0.92 17.35 -6.70
C ALA A 101 0.73 17.64 -8.21
N LEU A 102 0.93 18.88 -8.65
CA LEU A 102 0.86 19.28 -10.06
C LEU A 102 2.14 18.99 -10.87
N TYR A 103 3.23 18.58 -10.21
CA TYR A 103 4.45 18.15 -10.88
C TYR A 103 4.35 16.66 -11.28
N CYS A 104 3.66 16.38 -12.37
CA CYS A 104 3.29 15.03 -12.84
C CYS A 104 4.47 14.06 -12.86
N ASP A 105 5.58 14.47 -13.45
CA ASP A 105 6.77 13.63 -13.64
C ASP A 105 7.47 13.22 -12.34
N ARG A 106 7.24 13.97 -11.25
CA ARG A 106 7.82 13.64 -9.94
C ARG A 106 7.18 12.41 -9.30
N CYS A 107 5.92 12.16 -9.64
CA CYS A 107 5.18 11.00 -9.17
C CYS A 107 5.14 9.89 -10.23
N HIS A 108 4.79 10.26 -11.46
CA HIS A 108 4.56 9.35 -12.58
C HIS A 108 5.83 9.06 -13.38
N SER A 109 6.91 8.70 -12.69
CA SER A 109 8.24 8.46 -13.28
C SER A 109 8.58 6.98 -13.48
N TYR A 110 7.74 6.06 -13.02
CA TYR A 110 8.02 4.63 -13.10
C TYR A 110 7.86 4.10 -14.53
N THR A 111 8.95 3.65 -15.13
CA THR A 111 8.99 3.16 -16.51
C THR A 111 8.84 1.64 -16.67
N GLY A 112 8.67 0.91 -15.56
CA GLY A 112 8.39 -0.53 -15.62
C GLY A 112 9.58 -1.42 -15.99
N GLN A 113 10.82 -1.02 -15.61
CA GLN A 113 12.00 -1.91 -15.74
C GLN A 113 12.11 -2.86 -14.57
#